data_5788f23a86b17b696e8fc4ae7de9dcdf
#
_entry.id   5788f23a86b17b696e8fc4ae7de9dcdf
#
_cell.length_a   1.000
_cell.length_b   1.000
_cell.length_c   1.000
_cell.angle_alpha   90.00
_cell.angle_beta   90.00
_cell.angle_gamma   90.00
#
_symmetry.space_group_name_H-M   'P 1'
#
loop_
_entity.id
_entity.type
_entity.pdbx_description
1 polymer ?
#
loop_
_entity_poly.entity_id
_entity_poly.type
_entity_poly.pdbx_seq_one_letter_code
_entity_poly.pdbx_strand_id
1 'polypeptide(L)' 'MKIALTLIICSALSQTCDPPFKTNMTFDNLHDCMRQGFIDGLQLMDVMGEQYINKNQTIIKFTCRPIKQPKELGT' A
#
# COMPACT_ATOMS: atom_id res chain seq x y z
N MET A 1 -9.53 -7.23 15.60
CA MET A 1 -8.22 -7.17 14.97
C MET A 1 -8.21 -6.02 13.98
N LYS A 2 -7.16 -5.20 14.01
CA LYS A 2 -7.02 -4.12 13.06
C LYS A 2 -6.03 -4.50 11.98
N ILE A 3 -6.31 -4.07 10.76
CA ILE A 3 -5.47 -4.37 9.60
C ILE A 3 -4.97 -3.05 9.02
N ALA A 4 -3.66 -2.96 8.81
CA ALA A 4 -3.04 -1.76 8.28
C ALA A 4 -2.81 -1.92 6.78
N LEU A 5 -3.03 -0.83 6.04
CA LEU A 5 -2.79 -0.77 4.61
C LEU A 5 -1.45 -0.08 4.36
N THR A 6 -0.59 -0.74 3.59
CA THR A 6 0.70 -0.20 3.21
C THR A 6 0.83 -0.22 1.70
N LEU A 7 1.27 0.89 1.13
CA LEU A 7 1.48 1.02 -0.30
C LEU A 7 2.97 0.91 -0.62
N ILE A 8 3.29 0.29 -1.74
CA ILE A 8 4.66 0.08 -2.17
C ILE A 8 4.75 0.49 -3.64
N ILE A 9 5.72 1.34 -3.95
CA ILE A 9 5.95 1.81 -5.32
C ILE A 9 7.31 1.31 -5.75
N CYS A 10 7.34 0.59 -6.87
CA CYS A 10 8.56 -0.01 -7.39
C CYS A 10 8.77 0.44 -8.83
N SER A 11 10.03 0.39 -9.26
CA SER A 11 10.37 0.59 -10.66
C SER A 11 10.91 -0.71 -11.21
N ALA A 12 10.22 -1.28 -12.19
CA ALA A 12 10.70 -2.49 -12.85
C ALA A 12 11.95 -2.21 -13.68
N LEU A 13 12.08 -0.98 -14.18
CA LEU A 13 13.23 -0.60 -14.98
C LEU A 13 14.52 -0.63 -14.17
N SER A 14 14.51 -0.05 -12.98
CA SER A 14 15.68 -0.03 -12.11
C SER A 14 15.71 -1.20 -11.13
N GLN A 15 14.63 -1.98 -11.07
CA GLN A 15 14.49 -3.13 -10.18
C GLN A 15 14.63 -2.72 -8.71
N THR A 16 14.13 -1.54 -8.38
CA THR A 16 14.18 -1.03 -7.02
C THR A 16 12.78 -0.61 -6.58
N CYS A 17 12.58 -0.59 -5.26
CA CYS A 17 11.33 -0.15 -4.67
C CYS A 17 11.61 0.96 -3.67
N ASP A 18 10.70 1.92 -3.61
CA ASP A 18 10.75 2.93 -2.57
C ASP A 18 10.38 2.30 -1.23
N PRO A 19 10.78 2.94 -0.12
CA PRO A 19 10.35 2.45 1.19
C PRO A 19 8.83 2.35 1.26
N PRO A 20 8.32 1.29 1.90
CA PRO A 20 6.86 1.15 2.01
C PRO A 20 6.22 2.36 2.67
N PHE A 21 5.11 2.78 2.12
CA PHE A 21 4.38 3.94 2.61
C PHE A 21 3.16 3.46 3.39
N LYS A 22 3.18 3.64 4.70
CA LYS A 22 2.04 3.27 5.54
C LYS A 22 0.99 4.37 5.49
N THR A 23 -0.23 3.99 5.15
CA THR A 23 -1.34 4.92 5.27
C THR A 23 -1.76 5.00 6.75
N ASN A 24 -2.49 6.05 7.10
CA ASN A 24 -3.01 6.17 8.45
C ASN A 24 -4.33 5.43 8.65
N MET A 25 -4.71 4.62 7.66
CA MET A 25 -6.00 3.96 7.67
C MET A 25 -5.87 2.56 8.23
N THR A 26 -6.81 2.19 9.09
CA THR A 26 -6.91 0.83 9.60
C THR A 26 -8.31 0.30 9.30
N PHE A 27 -8.43 -1.01 9.20
CA PHE A 27 -9.66 -1.66 8.81
C PHE A 27 -9.95 -2.84 9.74
N ASP A 28 -11.22 -3.15 9.89
CA ASP A 28 -11.63 -4.24 10.75
C ASP A 28 -11.60 -5.60 10.07
N ASN A 29 -11.51 -5.61 8.74
CA ASN A 29 -11.50 -6.85 7.99
C ASN A 29 -10.65 -6.69 6.73
N LEU A 30 -10.27 -7.84 6.18
CA LEU A 30 -9.39 -7.86 5.02
C LEU A 30 -10.06 -7.31 3.76
N HIS A 31 -11.34 -7.59 3.60
CA HIS A 31 -12.08 -7.13 2.42
C HIS A 31 -11.99 -5.61 2.27
N ASP A 32 -12.25 -4.90 3.36
CA ASP A 32 -12.25 -3.43 3.31
C ASP A 32 -10.86 -2.88 3.07
N CYS A 33 -9.85 -3.51 3.67
CA CYS A 33 -8.46 -3.10 3.45
C CYS A 33 -8.07 -3.27 1.99
N MET A 34 -8.36 -4.42 1.41
CA MET A 34 -8.03 -4.68 0.00
C MET A 34 -8.77 -3.73 -0.93
N ARG A 35 -10.04 -3.49 -0.64
CA ARG A 35 -10.81 -2.58 -1.47
C ARG A 35 -10.19 -1.19 -1.48
N GLN A 36 -9.80 -0.70 -0.32
CA GLN A 36 -9.17 0.61 -0.23
C GLN A 36 -7.80 0.61 -0.91
N GLY A 37 -7.07 -0.50 -0.81
CA GLY A 37 -5.79 -0.63 -1.50
C GLY A 37 -5.90 -0.46 -3.00
N PHE A 38 -6.91 -1.07 -3.60
CA PHE A 38 -7.16 -0.91 -5.04
C PHE A 38 -7.55 0.53 -5.37
N ILE A 39 -8.39 1.16 -4.54
CA ILE A 39 -8.78 2.55 -4.76
C ILE A 39 -7.57 3.47 -4.69
N ASP A 40 -6.76 3.32 -3.66
CA ASP A 40 -5.57 4.15 -3.49
C ASP A 40 -4.56 3.92 -4.61
N GLY A 41 -4.41 2.67 -5.03
CA GLY A 41 -3.53 2.35 -6.16
C GLY A 41 -3.98 3.03 -7.43
N LEU A 42 -5.27 3.00 -7.70
CA LEU A 42 -5.82 3.65 -8.88
C LEU A 42 -5.61 5.16 -8.82
N GLN A 43 -5.83 5.76 -7.66
CA GLN A 43 -5.60 7.20 -7.49
C GLN A 43 -4.14 7.57 -7.71
N LEU A 44 -3.22 6.75 -7.22
CA LEU A 44 -1.80 6.99 -7.45
C LEU A 44 -1.46 6.94 -8.93
N MET A 45 -2.04 6.00 -9.67
CA MET A 45 -1.83 5.94 -11.11
C MET A 45 -2.29 7.22 -11.80
N ASP A 46 -3.44 7.74 -11.37
CA ASP A 46 -3.97 8.98 -11.96
C ASP A 46 -3.08 10.17 -11.64
N VAL A 47 -2.56 10.25 -10.41
CA VAL A 47 -1.71 11.35 -9.99
C VAL A 47 -0.37 11.31 -10.73
N MET A 48 0.22 10.13 -10.84
CA MET A 48 1.51 9.97 -11.53
C MET A 48 1.38 10.21 -13.04
N GLY A 49 0.28 9.73 -13.61
CA GLY A 49 0.04 9.87 -15.02
C GLY A 49 0.66 8.76 -15.85
N GLU A 50 0.11 8.60 -17.03
CA GLU A 50 0.49 7.50 -17.93
C GLU A 50 1.95 7.59 -18.35
N GLN A 51 2.40 8.80 -18.68
CA GLN A 51 3.76 8.96 -19.17
C GLN A 51 4.80 8.59 -18.13
N TYR A 52 4.59 9.02 -16.90
CA TYR A 52 5.53 8.71 -15.81
C TYR A 52 5.58 7.21 -15.55
N ILE A 53 4.41 6.58 -15.46
CA ILE A 53 4.33 5.16 -15.15
C ILE A 53 4.99 4.34 -16.26
N ASN A 54 4.70 4.66 -17.51
CA ASN A 54 5.24 3.90 -18.63
C ASN A 54 6.74 4.12 -18.80
N LYS A 55 7.21 5.34 -18.60
CA LYS A 55 8.62 5.65 -18.73
C LYS A 55 9.48 4.95 -17.71
N ASN A 56 9.02 4.92 -16.46
CA ASN A 56 9.77 4.32 -15.35
C ASN A 56 9.39 2.89 -15.09
N GLN A 57 8.40 2.37 -15.79
CA GLN A 57 7.83 1.05 -15.57
C GLN A 57 7.44 0.89 -14.10
N THR A 58 6.66 1.85 -13.61
CA THR A 58 6.26 1.90 -12.21
C THR A 58 5.23 0.83 -11.92
N ILE A 59 5.44 0.13 -10.81
CA ILE A 59 4.51 -0.89 -10.32
C ILE A 59 4.03 -0.45 -8.96
N ILE A 60 2.72 -0.47 -8.76
CA ILE A 60 2.12 -0.09 -7.48
C ILE A 60 1.57 -1.35 -6.83
N LYS A 61 1.98 -1.57 -5.59
CA LYS A 61 1.52 -2.72 -4.81
C LYS A 61 0.96 -2.23 -3.49
N PHE A 62 0.23 -3.11 -2.81
CA PHE A 62 -0.20 -2.82 -1.45
C PHE A 62 -0.22 -4.11 -0.65
N THR A 63 -0.13 -3.97 0.66
CA THR A 63 -0.27 -5.08 1.58
C THR A 63 -1.27 -4.73 2.66
N CYS A 64 -1.99 -5.76 3.11
CA CYS A 64 -2.94 -5.64 4.21
C CYS A 64 -2.48 -6.62 5.27
N ARG A 65 -2.00 -6.11 6.40
CA ARG A 65 -1.45 -6.95 7.45
C ARG A 65 -2.05 -6.57 8.80
N PRO A 66 -2.27 -7.57 9.67
CA PRO A 66 -2.73 -7.28 11.02
C PRO A 66 -1.70 -6.45 11.78
N ILE A 67 -2.20 -5.51 12.58
CA ILE A 67 -1.34 -4.71 13.45
C ILE A 67 -1.17 -5.47 14.75
N LYS A 68 0.07 -5.67 15.18
CA LYS A 68 0.35 -6.27 16.47
C LYS A 68 0.13 -5.24 17.56
N GLN A 69 -0.66 -5.60 18.57
CA GLN A 69 -0.87 -4.76 19.73
C GLN A 69 0.33 -4.91 20.67
N PRO A 70 0.95 -3.85 21.05
CA PRO A 70 2.05 -3.98 22.01
C PRO A 70 1.54 -4.44 23.35
N LYS A 71 0.69 -4.75 23.66
CA LYS A 71 0.23 -5.20 24.81
C LYS A 71 -0.19 -6.00 25.38
N GLU A 72 0.06 -6.07 24.96
CA GLU A 72 -0.23 -6.79 25.35
C GLU A 72 -0.21 -7.00 26.24
N LEU A 73 0.02 -6.44 26.29
CA LEU A 73 0.14 -6.59 27.05
C LEU A 73 -0.21 -6.86 27.83
N GLY A 74 -0.30 -6.96 27.83
CA GLY A 74 -0.55 -7.38 28.50
C GLY A 74 -0.78 -7.52 28.96
N THR A 75 -0.86 -7.56 29.07
CA THR A 75 -1.07 -7.85 29.44
C THR A 75 -1.33 -8.04 29.60
#